data_fd7df92054ee38d09dd3680f437be41b
#
_entry.id   fd7df92054ee38d09dd3680f437be41b
#
_cell.length_a   1.000
_cell.length_b   1.000
_cell.length_c   1.000
_cell.angle_alpha   90.00
_cell.angle_beta   90.00
_cell.angle_gamma   90.00
#
_symmetry.space_group_name_H-M   'P 1'
#
loop_
_entity.id
_entity.type
_entity.pdbx_description
1 polymer ?
#
loop_
_entity_poly.entity_id
_entity_poly.type
_entity_poly.pdbx_seq_one_letter_code
_entity_poly.pdbx_strand_id
1 'polypeptide(L)'
;MEVKRTSPIAVIAMIILIFFAIFFIFPFYWILSGSFKLQEVAISIPPEWFPVSPTLANYKELLVPLTKTWFFNSVFISTITTILVCVTSSLAGYALAKKQFPGVNALFILFVAAMALPKQVILIPLLKFITELGWIDTYKALILPAVGWPFGVFLMKQFSHSVPNELLESAKIDGCNEFRTFTNIVLHIVKPGIGSLAIFTFISSWNDYFSQLIFTNSEVMKTLPLGVASMAQRAEFSLNYGLLMAGAALASLPMILVFLMFQSYFTQGVTMGAVKGWW
;
A
#
# COMPACT_ATOMS: atom_id res chain seq x y z
N MET A 1 -1.07 43.97 9.08
CA MET A 1 -0.56 42.58 9.19
C MET A 1 -0.20 42.34 10.65
N GLU A 2 -1.10 41.77 11.44
CA GLU A 2 -0.79 41.38 12.82
C GLU A 2 0.11 40.14 12.79
N VAL A 3 1.36 40.30 13.23
CA VAL A 3 2.26 39.17 13.50
C VAL A 3 1.68 38.43 14.70
N LYS A 4 0.92 37.33 14.42
CA LYS A 4 0.48 36.40 15.47
C LYS A 4 1.70 35.90 16.23
N ARG A 5 1.88 36.37 17.47
CA ARG A 5 2.92 35.88 18.39
C ARG A 5 2.69 34.35 18.52
N THR A 6 3.63 33.57 18.01
CA THR A 6 3.62 32.11 18.17
C THR A 6 3.72 31.80 19.66
N SER A 7 2.76 31.02 20.17
CA SER A 7 2.81 30.65 21.61
C SER A 7 4.05 29.78 21.87
N PRO A 8 4.64 29.83 23.07
CA PRO A 8 5.80 28.99 23.44
C PRO A 8 5.51 27.49 23.19
N ILE A 9 4.28 27.08 23.40
CA ILE A 9 3.83 25.69 23.12
C ILE A 9 3.93 25.36 21.62
N ALA A 10 3.57 26.29 20.73
CA ALA A 10 3.68 26.09 19.29
C ALA A 10 5.16 25.95 18.85
N VAL A 11 6.08 26.72 19.48
CA VAL A 11 7.52 26.62 19.20
C VAL A 11 8.05 25.26 19.66
N ILE A 12 7.70 24.80 20.85
CA ILE A 12 8.10 23.48 21.37
C ILE A 12 7.56 22.37 20.46
N ALA A 13 6.26 22.43 20.09
CA ALA A 13 5.66 21.47 19.18
C ALA A 13 6.37 21.42 17.81
N MET A 14 6.76 22.58 17.28
CA MET A 14 7.51 22.66 16.01
C MET A 14 8.91 22.04 16.13
N ILE A 15 9.63 22.25 17.22
CA ILE A 15 10.94 21.63 17.48
C ILE A 15 10.81 20.11 17.53
N ILE A 16 9.81 19.61 18.26
CA ILE A 16 9.53 18.17 18.34
C ILE A 16 9.21 17.60 16.95
N LEU A 17 8.38 18.28 16.16
CA LEU A 17 8.03 17.84 14.79
C LEU A 17 9.26 17.81 13.89
N ILE A 18 10.13 18.82 13.95
CA ILE A 18 11.37 18.86 13.15
C ILE A 18 12.30 17.71 13.56
N PHE A 19 12.44 17.45 14.87
CA PHE A 19 13.24 16.34 15.37
C PHE A 19 12.75 15.00 14.81
N PHE A 20 11.46 14.74 14.90
CA PHE A 20 10.89 13.50 14.35
C PHE A 20 10.99 13.47 12.82
N ALA A 21 10.81 14.58 12.12
CA ALA A 21 10.98 14.65 10.67
C ALA A 21 12.39 14.24 10.24
N ILE A 22 13.43 14.79 10.90
CA ILE A 22 14.82 14.42 10.64
C ILE A 22 15.06 12.93 10.94
N PHE A 23 14.55 12.45 12.08
CA PHE A 23 14.70 11.05 12.50
C PHE A 23 14.09 10.09 11.48
N PHE A 24 12.88 10.38 10.97
CA PHE A 24 12.23 9.53 9.97
C PHE A 24 12.80 9.66 8.55
N ILE A 25 13.36 10.82 8.18
CA ILE A 25 14.02 11.02 6.88
C ILE A 25 15.40 10.35 6.84
N PHE A 26 16.06 10.21 7.99
CA PHE A 26 17.43 9.70 8.06
C PHE A 26 17.64 8.33 7.40
N PRO A 27 16.80 7.29 7.60
CA PRO A 27 16.96 6.01 6.89
C PRO A 27 16.88 6.14 5.37
N PHE A 28 16.00 6.99 4.85
CA PHE A 28 15.89 7.24 3.41
C PHE A 28 17.13 7.95 2.87
N TYR A 29 17.63 8.95 3.59
CA TYR A 29 18.88 9.59 3.27
C TYR A 29 20.04 8.57 3.21
N TRP A 30 20.13 7.67 4.21
CA TRP A 30 21.16 6.65 4.28
C TRP A 30 21.11 5.68 3.11
N ILE A 31 19.94 5.18 2.75
CA ILE A 31 19.72 4.34 1.58
C ILE A 31 20.11 5.06 0.29
N LEU A 32 19.64 6.31 0.13
CA LEU A 32 19.94 7.10 -1.06
C LEU A 32 21.45 7.42 -1.15
N SER A 33 22.07 7.87 -0.07
CA SER A 33 23.51 8.13 -0.02
C SER A 33 24.33 6.86 -0.31
N GLY A 34 23.96 5.73 0.30
CA GLY A 34 24.64 4.44 0.13
C GLY A 34 24.49 3.87 -1.27
N SER A 35 23.40 4.15 -1.97
CA SER A 35 23.17 3.69 -3.35
C SER A 35 24.20 4.23 -4.36
N PHE A 36 24.86 5.35 -4.04
CA PHE A 36 25.94 5.96 -4.83
C PHE A 36 27.33 5.59 -4.36
N LYS A 37 27.48 4.67 -3.40
CA LYS A 37 28.78 4.23 -2.88
C LYS A 37 29.13 2.84 -3.41
N LEU A 38 30.42 2.60 -3.64
CA LEU A 38 30.91 1.24 -3.86
C LEU A 38 30.72 0.40 -2.60
N GLN A 39 30.66 -0.92 -2.76
CA GLN A 39 30.45 -1.87 -1.66
C GLN A 39 31.39 -1.64 -0.48
N GLU A 40 32.69 -1.47 -0.73
CA GLU A 40 33.73 -1.27 0.28
C GLU A 40 33.49 -0.01 1.11
N VAL A 41 33.01 1.05 0.48
CA VAL A 41 32.70 2.33 1.12
C VAL A 41 31.35 2.27 1.85
N ALA A 42 30.38 1.53 1.31
CA ALA A 42 29.05 1.39 1.91
C ALA A 42 29.09 0.73 3.30
N ILE A 43 30.09 -0.12 3.57
CA ILE A 43 30.29 -0.85 4.83
C ILE A 43 31.50 -0.35 5.63
N SER A 44 32.13 0.76 5.25
CA SER A 44 33.35 1.27 5.90
C SER A 44 33.10 1.71 7.35
N ILE A 45 34.10 1.53 8.20
CA ILE A 45 34.11 1.99 9.59
C ILE A 45 35.36 2.89 9.77
N PRO A 46 35.19 4.19 10.11
CA PRO A 46 33.93 4.90 10.38
C PRO A 46 33.06 5.07 9.12
N PRO A 47 31.72 5.18 9.28
CA PRO A 47 30.82 5.29 8.14
C PRO A 47 31.03 6.63 7.42
N GLU A 48 31.07 6.57 6.10
CA GLU A 48 31.09 7.75 5.24
C GLU A 48 29.68 8.34 5.13
N TRP A 49 29.47 9.50 5.69
CA TRP A 49 28.14 10.14 5.70
C TRP A 49 27.70 10.61 4.30
N PHE A 50 28.60 11.20 3.54
CA PHE A 50 28.34 11.68 2.18
C PHE A 50 29.25 10.94 1.20
N PRO A 51 28.77 10.52 0.01
CA PRO A 51 29.64 9.88 -0.97
C PRO A 51 30.70 10.88 -1.47
N VAL A 52 31.96 10.68 -1.07
CA VAL A 52 33.10 11.51 -1.53
C VAL A 52 33.37 11.24 -3.02
N SER A 53 33.21 9.99 -3.45
CA SER A 53 33.35 9.57 -4.84
C SER A 53 32.07 8.88 -5.32
N PRO A 54 31.01 9.64 -5.67
CA PRO A 54 29.72 9.06 -6.05
C PRO A 54 29.83 8.25 -7.35
N THR A 55 29.23 7.07 -7.38
CA THR A 55 29.22 6.17 -8.52
C THR A 55 27.81 5.74 -8.90
N LEU A 56 27.59 5.49 -10.19
CA LEU A 56 26.38 4.86 -10.71
C LEU A 56 26.56 3.36 -10.97
N ALA A 57 27.66 2.75 -10.49
CA ALA A 57 27.94 1.34 -10.74
C ALA A 57 26.79 0.43 -10.26
N ASN A 58 26.29 0.64 -9.05
CA ASN A 58 25.16 -0.10 -8.49
C ASN A 58 23.90 -0.01 -9.36
N TYR A 59 23.59 1.16 -9.89
CA TYR A 59 22.44 1.35 -10.79
C TYR A 59 22.66 0.70 -12.16
N LYS A 60 23.87 0.71 -12.69
CA LYS A 60 24.19 0.00 -13.94
C LYS A 60 24.05 -1.51 -13.78
N GLU A 61 24.49 -2.06 -12.66
CA GLU A 61 24.34 -3.47 -12.31
C GLU A 61 22.86 -3.83 -12.05
N LEU A 62 22.11 -2.95 -11.39
CA LEU A 62 20.69 -3.15 -11.08
C LEU A 62 19.81 -3.09 -12.33
N LEU A 63 20.05 -2.14 -13.25
CA LEU A 63 19.13 -1.83 -14.38
C LEU A 63 19.32 -2.79 -15.56
N VAL A 64 19.29 -4.09 -15.29
CA VAL A 64 19.28 -5.16 -16.30
C VAL A 64 17.83 -5.40 -16.81
N PRO A 65 17.65 -6.08 -17.96
CA PRO A 65 16.32 -6.37 -18.50
C PRO A 65 15.37 -7.03 -17.48
N LEU A 66 15.90 -7.92 -16.65
CA LEU A 66 15.13 -8.64 -15.62
C LEU A 66 14.57 -7.70 -14.55
N THR A 67 15.32 -6.71 -14.11
CA THR A 67 14.84 -5.69 -13.14
C THR A 67 13.71 -4.84 -13.71
N LYS A 68 13.75 -4.55 -15.01
CA LYS A 68 12.63 -3.86 -15.69
C LYS A 68 11.37 -4.71 -15.66
N THR A 69 11.49 -6.02 -15.86
CA THR A 69 10.38 -6.96 -15.77
C THR A 69 9.82 -6.98 -14.34
N TRP A 70 10.65 -7.04 -13.31
CA TRP A 70 10.22 -6.99 -11.90
C TRP A 70 9.51 -5.69 -11.55
N PHE A 71 10.02 -4.56 -12.05
CA PHE A 71 9.37 -3.27 -11.87
C PHE A 71 7.97 -3.25 -12.52
N PHE A 72 7.87 -3.71 -13.77
CA PHE A 72 6.60 -3.82 -14.47
C PHE A 72 5.62 -4.74 -13.72
N ASN A 73 6.07 -5.91 -13.26
CA ASN A 73 5.27 -6.83 -12.46
C ASN A 73 4.73 -6.15 -11.20
N SER A 74 5.60 -5.43 -10.46
CA SER A 74 5.18 -4.71 -9.26
C SER A 74 4.11 -3.68 -9.57
N VAL A 75 4.29 -2.85 -10.60
CA VAL A 75 3.31 -1.85 -11.02
C VAL A 75 2.00 -2.51 -11.44
N PHE A 76 2.07 -3.53 -12.29
CA PHE A 76 0.91 -4.25 -12.80
C PHE A 76 0.11 -4.91 -11.67
N ILE A 77 0.76 -5.72 -10.84
CA ILE A 77 0.13 -6.45 -9.74
C ILE A 77 -0.50 -5.46 -8.76
N SER A 78 0.25 -4.44 -8.31
CA SER A 78 -0.26 -3.48 -7.33
C SER A 78 -1.41 -2.64 -7.88
N THR A 79 -1.35 -2.23 -9.15
CA THR A 79 -2.42 -1.45 -9.78
C THR A 79 -3.69 -2.28 -9.96
N ILE A 80 -3.59 -3.49 -10.52
CA ILE A 80 -4.76 -4.34 -10.76
C ILE A 80 -5.37 -4.79 -9.44
N THR A 81 -4.55 -5.19 -8.46
CA THR A 81 -5.04 -5.52 -7.10
C THR A 81 -5.79 -4.33 -6.49
N THR A 82 -5.24 -3.12 -6.59
CA THR A 82 -5.86 -1.91 -6.04
C THR A 82 -7.22 -1.65 -6.69
N ILE A 83 -7.31 -1.71 -8.01
CA ILE A 83 -8.57 -1.51 -8.73
C ILE A 83 -9.61 -2.55 -8.29
N LEU A 84 -9.25 -3.82 -8.29
CA LEU A 84 -10.17 -4.91 -7.92
C LEU A 84 -10.62 -4.81 -6.46
N VAL A 85 -9.71 -4.52 -5.54
CA VAL A 85 -10.05 -4.32 -4.11
C VAL A 85 -10.95 -3.10 -3.94
N CYS A 86 -10.67 -1.97 -4.59
CA CYS A 86 -11.53 -0.78 -4.50
C CYS A 86 -12.94 -1.05 -5.02
N VAL A 87 -13.07 -1.75 -6.15
CA VAL A 87 -14.38 -2.09 -6.72
C VAL A 87 -15.15 -3.04 -5.80
N THR A 88 -14.56 -4.18 -5.44
CA THR A 88 -15.23 -5.19 -4.61
C THR A 88 -15.55 -4.70 -3.22
N SER A 89 -14.62 -3.98 -2.58
CA SER A 89 -14.83 -3.43 -1.23
C SER A 89 -15.88 -2.32 -1.21
N SER A 90 -15.95 -1.48 -2.26
CA SER A 90 -16.96 -0.43 -2.35
C SER A 90 -18.36 -1.03 -2.50
N LEU A 91 -18.52 -2.05 -3.36
CA LEU A 91 -19.79 -2.76 -3.54
C LEU A 91 -20.21 -3.47 -2.26
N ALA A 92 -19.30 -4.24 -1.65
CA ALA A 92 -19.57 -4.96 -0.41
C ALA A 92 -19.86 -4.01 0.76
N GLY A 93 -19.05 -2.94 0.91
CA GLY A 93 -19.25 -1.92 1.94
C GLY A 93 -20.59 -1.20 1.81
N TYR A 94 -21.00 -0.85 0.59
CA TYR A 94 -22.32 -0.27 0.34
C TYR A 94 -23.45 -1.24 0.70
N ALA A 95 -23.35 -2.49 0.25
CA ALA A 95 -24.37 -3.51 0.55
C ALA A 95 -24.51 -3.72 2.07
N LEU A 96 -23.38 -3.85 2.79
CA LEU A 96 -23.37 -4.05 4.25
C LEU A 96 -23.78 -2.81 5.06
N ALA A 97 -23.70 -1.60 4.47
CA ALA A 97 -24.09 -0.37 5.16
C ALA A 97 -25.56 0.04 4.91
N LYS A 98 -26.08 -0.22 3.71
CA LYS A 98 -27.36 0.35 3.24
C LYS A 98 -28.42 -0.67 2.89
N LYS A 99 -28.07 -1.96 2.84
CA LYS A 99 -29.05 -3.01 2.56
C LYS A 99 -29.34 -3.84 3.80
N GLN A 100 -30.62 -4.16 3.98
CA GLN A 100 -31.09 -5.04 5.04
C GLN A 100 -31.37 -6.42 4.43
N PHE A 101 -30.61 -7.41 4.87
CA PHE A 101 -30.83 -8.80 4.52
C PHE A 101 -30.50 -9.71 5.72
N PRO A 102 -31.10 -10.91 5.80
CA PRO A 102 -30.77 -11.84 6.88
C PRO A 102 -29.28 -12.15 6.97
N GLY A 103 -28.70 -11.99 8.16
CA GLY A 103 -27.28 -12.29 8.39
C GLY A 103 -26.31 -11.16 8.09
N VAL A 104 -26.72 -9.94 7.67
CA VAL A 104 -25.83 -8.81 7.36
C VAL A 104 -24.86 -8.49 8.51
N ASN A 105 -25.32 -8.51 9.76
CA ASN A 105 -24.48 -8.23 10.92
C ASN A 105 -23.48 -9.37 11.18
N ALA A 106 -23.90 -10.61 11.06
CA ALA A 106 -23.03 -11.77 11.21
C ALA A 106 -21.93 -11.77 10.15
N LEU A 107 -22.27 -11.49 8.89
CA LEU A 107 -21.31 -11.36 7.79
C LEU A 107 -20.31 -10.22 8.06
N PHE A 108 -20.76 -9.08 8.55
CA PHE A 108 -19.86 -7.99 8.90
C PHE A 108 -18.91 -8.34 10.04
N ILE A 109 -19.43 -9.00 11.11
CA ILE A 109 -18.60 -9.49 12.22
C ILE A 109 -17.55 -10.47 11.71
N LEU A 110 -17.87 -11.33 10.74
CA LEU A 110 -16.92 -12.26 10.12
C LEU A 110 -15.78 -11.51 9.42
N PHE A 111 -16.08 -10.44 8.66
CA PHE A 111 -15.04 -9.59 8.06
C PHE A 111 -14.14 -8.95 9.12
N VAL A 112 -14.73 -8.40 10.19
CA VAL A 112 -13.95 -7.80 11.29
C VAL A 112 -13.08 -8.85 12.00
N ALA A 113 -13.62 -10.02 12.29
CA ALA A 113 -12.87 -11.13 12.89
C ALA A 113 -11.70 -11.60 11.99
N ALA A 114 -11.92 -11.64 10.67
CA ALA A 114 -10.87 -12.01 9.72
C ALA A 114 -9.69 -11.02 9.70
N MET A 115 -9.90 -9.75 10.07
CA MET A 115 -8.80 -8.77 10.20
C MET A 115 -7.84 -9.10 11.35
N ALA A 116 -8.28 -9.85 12.36
CA ALA A 116 -7.43 -10.25 13.48
C ALA A 116 -6.48 -11.41 13.13
N LEU A 117 -6.70 -12.08 11.99
CA LEU A 117 -5.84 -13.18 11.56
C LEU A 117 -4.55 -12.63 10.91
N PRO A 118 -3.36 -13.00 11.41
CA PRO A 118 -2.11 -12.65 10.76
C PRO A 118 -2.06 -13.24 9.34
N LYS A 119 -1.74 -12.40 8.34
CA LYS A 119 -1.66 -12.81 6.93
C LYS A 119 -0.74 -14.02 6.75
N GLN A 120 0.37 -14.07 7.47
CA GLN A 120 1.37 -15.14 7.38
C GLN A 120 0.80 -16.53 7.73
N VAL A 121 -0.15 -16.60 8.67
CA VAL A 121 -0.81 -17.86 9.06
C VAL A 121 -1.66 -18.43 7.93
N ILE A 122 -2.27 -17.53 7.13
CA ILE A 122 -3.15 -17.92 6.03
C ILE A 122 -2.35 -18.38 4.80
N LEU A 123 -1.07 -17.95 4.66
CA LEU A 123 -0.27 -18.24 3.47
C LEU A 123 -0.07 -19.74 3.21
N ILE A 124 0.10 -20.56 4.27
CA ILE A 124 0.34 -22.01 4.12
C ILE A 124 -0.90 -22.72 3.54
N PRO A 125 -2.12 -22.60 4.12
CA PRO A 125 -3.30 -23.22 3.53
C PRO A 125 -3.65 -22.61 2.16
N LEU A 126 -3.36 -21.30 1.96
CA LEU A 126 -3.57 -20.65 0.69
C LEU A 126 -2.63 -21.18 -0.39
N LEU A 127 -1.36 -21.46 -0.07
CA LEU A 127 -0.41 -22.09 -1.00
C LEU A 127 -0.94 -23.43 -1.50
N LYS A 128 -1.46 -24.27 -0.59
CA LYS A 128 -2.06 -25.55 -0.99
C LYS A 128 -3.20 -25.36 -1.98
N PHE A 129 -4.12 -24.46 -1.68
CA PHE A 129 -5.26 -24.15 -2.53
C PHE A 129 -4.83 -23.60 -3.91
N ILE A 130 -3.89 -22.68 -3.95
CA ILE A 130 -3.33 -22.10 -5.19
C ILE A 130 -2.62 -23.18 -6.02
N THR A 131 -1.91 -24.12 -5.35
CA THR A 131 -1.24 -25.25 -6.03
C THR A 131 -2.26 -26.20 -6.67
N GLU A 132 -3.32 -26.53 -5.95
CA GLU A 132 -4.41 -27.38 -6.47
C GLU A 132 -5.11 -26.75 -7.68
N LEU A 133 -5.21 -25.42 -7.73
CA LEU A 133 -5.75 -24.67 -8.87
C LEU A 133 -4.76 -24.53 -10.05
N GLY A 134 -3.51 -24.93 -9.88
CA GLY A 134 -2.46 -24.76 -10.90
C GLY A 134 -2.09 -23.28 -11.16
N TRP A 135 -2.24 -22.40 -10.13
CA TRP A 135 -2.00 -20.96 -10.29
C TRP A 135 -0.60 -20.51 -9.83
N ILE A 136 0.20 -21.42 -9.27
CA ILE A 136 1.60 -21.09 -8.89
C ILE A 136 2.32 -20.47 -10.07
N ASP A 137 3.15 -19.46 -9.80
CA ASP A 137 3.93 -18.72 -10.78
C ASP A 137 3.10 -17.97 -11.84
N THR A 138 1.93 -17.48 -11.44
CA THR A 138 1.03 -16.67 -12.29
C THR A 138 0.56 -15.39 -11.60
N TYR A 139 0.18 -14.40 -12.38
CA TYR A 139 -0.47 -13.18 -11.86
C TYR A 139 -1.75 -13.45 -11.07
N LYS A 140 -2.48 -14.54 -11.39
CA LYS A 140 -3.70 -14.94 -10.67
C LYS A 140 -3.41 -15.23 -9.20
N ALA A 141 -2.32 -15.94 -8.91
CA ALA A 141 -1.90 -16.25 -7.55
C ALA A 141 -1.55 -15.02 -6.72
N LEU A 142 -1.04 -13.98 -7.38
CA LEU A 142 -0.56 -12.76 -6.74
C LEU A 142 -1.65 -11.70 -6.54
N ILE A 143 -2.68 -11.71 -7.39
CA ILE A 143 -3.74 -10.70 -7.42
C ILE A 143 -5.01 -11.18 -6.71
N LEU A 144 -5.55 -12.34 -7.10
CA LEU A 144 -6.89 -12.75 -6.70
C LEU A 144 -7.06 -12.98 -5.18
N PRO A 145 -6.09 -13.55 -4.45
CA PRO A 145 -6.24 -13.74 -3.00
C PRO A 145 -6.40 -12.43 -2.21
N ALA A 146 -5.89 -11.32 -2.75
CA ALA A 146 -5.99 -10.02 -2.10
C ALA A 146 -7.32 -9.31 -2.34
N VAL A 147 -8.10 -9.73 -3.36
CA VAL A 147 -9.33 -9.02 -3.79
C VAL A 147 -10.42 -8.98 -2.71
N GLY A 148 -10.50 -10.01 -1.86
CA GLY A 148 -11.44 -10.07 -0.74
C GLY A 148 -10.94 -9.43 0.55
N TRP A 149 -10.06 -8.44 0.50
CA TRP A 149 -9.41 -7.87 1.69
C TRP A 149 -10.40 -7.33 2.74
N PRO A 150 -10.46 -7.94 3.95
CA PRO A 150 -11.45 -7.59 4.97
C PRO A 150 -11.41 -6.12 5.40
N PHE A 151 -10.21 -5.54 5.53
CA PHE A 151 -10.04 -4.13 5.87
C PHE A 151 -10.70 -3.20 4.83
N GLY A 152 -10.60 -3.53 3.54
CA GLY A 152 -11.24 -2.75 2.48
C GLY A 152 -12.76 -2.71 2.63
N VAL A 153 -13.37 -3.85 2.89
CA VAL A 153 -14.82 -3.96 3.12
C VAL A 153 -15.24 -3.19 4.38
N PHE A 154 -14.49 -3.32 5.48
CA PHE A 154 -14.71 -2.56 6.70
C PHE A 154 -14.65 -1.06 6.44
N LEU A 155 -13.58 -0.57 5.82
CA LEU A 155 -13.39 0.85 5.55
C LEU A 155 -14.52 1.40 4.68
N MET A 156 -14.85 0.71 3.58
CA MET A 156 -15.90 1.17 2.67
C MET A 156 -17.30 1.10 3.29
N LYS A 157 -17.55 0.16 4.21
CA LYS A 157 -18.80 0.17 5.00
C LYS A 157 -18.89 1.42 5.87
N GLN A 158 -17.80 1.84 6.54
CA GLN A 158 -17.80 3.05 7.37
C GLN A 158 -18.09 4.30 6.54
N PHE A 159 -17.46 4.42 5.36
CA PHE A 159 -17.76 5.53 4.44
C PHE A 159 -19.18 5.46 3.88
N SER A 160 -19.66 4.29 3.50
CA SER A 160 -21.03 4.15 2.97
C SER A 160 -22.09 4.41 4.02
N HIS A 161 -21.80 4.17 5.31
CA HIS A 161 -22.72 4.49 6.40
C HIS A 161 -23.01 6.00 6.49
N SER A 162 -22.04 6.86 6.16
CA SER A 162 -22.19 8.32 6.19
C SER A 162 -23.05 8.89 5.05
N VAL A 163 -23.39 8.11 4.04
CA VAL A 163 -24.29 8.54 2.95
C VAL A 163 -25.70 8.73 3.50
N PRO A 164 -26.35 9.91 3.36
CA PRO A 164 -27.72 10.14 3.81
C PRO A 164 -28.72 9.20 3.11
N ASN A 165 -29.66 8.62 3.88
CA ASN A 165 -30.67 7.72 3.30
C ASN A 165 -31.66 8.47 2.41
N GLU A 166 -31.92 9.75 2.71
CA GLU A 166 -32.76 10.63 1.93
C GLU A 166 -32.35 10.74 0.46
N LEU A 167 -31.04 10.74 0.21
CA LEU A 167 -30.52 10.73 -1.17
C LEU A 167 -30.79 9.41 -1.90
N LEU A 168 -30.76 8.29 -1.16
CA LEU A 168 -31.06 6.97 -1.73
C LEU A 168 -32.56 6.80 -2.00
N GLU A 169 -33.40 7.37 -1.14
CA GLU A 169 -34.85 7.37 -1.30
C GLU A 169 -35.29 8.26 -2.46
N SER A 170 -34.72 9.48 -2.56
CA SER A 170 -34.96 10.38 -3.70
C SER A 170 -34.60 9.71 -5.03
N ALA A 171 -33.44 9.04 -5.09
CA ALA A 171 -33.02 8.31 -6.30
C ALA A 171 -34.00 7.18 -6.68
N LYS A 172 -34.62 6.51 -5.70
CA LYS A 172 -35.67 5.50 -5.97
C LYS A 172 -36.93 6.14 -6.53
N ILE A 173 -37.34 7.30 -6.00
CA ILE A 173 -38.50 8.06 -6.50
C ILE A 173 -38.24 8.48 -7.95
N ASP A 174 -37.00 8.88 -8.28
CA ASP A 174 -36.57 9.24 -9.65
C ASP A 174 -36.41 8.03 -10.57
N GLY A 175 -36.72 6.80 -10.12
CA GLY A 175 -36.67 5.59 -10.91
C GLY A 175 -35.28 5.02 -11.12
N CYS A 176 -34.28 5.43 -10.33
CA CYS A 176 -32.94 4.84 -10.39
C CYS A 176 -32.94 3.41 -9.85
N ASN A 177 -32.34 2.48 -10.61
CA ASN A 177 -32.04 1.15 -10.09
C ASN A 177 -30.83 1.21 -9.13
N GLU A 178 -30.61 0.13 -8.38
CA GLU A 178 -29.54 0.04 -7.36
C GLU A 178 -28.13 0.30 -7.92
N PHE A 179 -27.84 -0.21 -9.10
CA PHE A 179 -26.54 0.01 -9.73
C PHE A 179 -26.34 1.48 -10.12
N ARG A 180 -27.36 2.12 -10.65
CA ARG A 180 -27.32 3.54 -11.01
C ARG A 180 -27.22 4.42 -9.75
N THR A 181 -27.94 4.09 -8.69
CA THR A 181 -27.83 4.77 -7.38
C THR A 181 -26.41 4.64 -6.82
N PHE A 182 -25.83 3.45 -6.87
CA PHE A 182 -24.46 3.22 -6.42
C PHE A 182 -23.45 4.05 -7.24
N THR A 183 -23.49 3.95 -8.58
CA THR A 183 -22.51 4.59 -9.46
C THR A 183 -22.60 6.11 -9.48
N ASN A 184 -23.83 6.65 -9.49
CA ASN A 184 -24.05 8.09 -9.69
C ASN A 184 -24.10 8.89 -8.39
N ILE A 185 -24.45 8.26 -7.27
CA ILE A 185 -24.61 8.95 -5.99
C ILE A 185 -23.56 8.47 -4.99
N VAL A 186 -23.61 7.18 -4.66
CA VAL A 186 -22.77 6.64 -3.56
C VAL A 186 -21.29 6.78 -3.85
N LEU A 187 -20.82 6.37 -5.04
CA LEU A 187 -19.40 6.47 -5.42
C LEU A 187 -18.86 7.90 -5.32
N HIS A 188 -19.67 8.90 -5.66
CA HIS A 188 -19.24 10.31 -5.58
C HIS A 188 -19.05 10.76 -4.13
N ILE A 189 -19.94 10.35 -3.24
CA ILE A 189 -19.88 10.73 -1.82
C ILE A 189 -18.74 10.00 -1.11
N VAL A 190 -18.54 8.70 -1.40
CA VAL A 190 -17.50 7.89 -0.75
C VAL A 190 -16.14 7.97 -1.44
N LYS A 191 -15.96 8.84 -2.45
CA LYS A 191 -14.71 9.04 -3.18
C LYS A 191 -13.46 9.22 -2.29
N PRO A 192 -13.52 10.00 -1.18
CA PRO A 192 -12.38 10.09 -0.27
C PRO A 192 -12.00 8.76 0.37
N GLY A 193 -12.99 7.93 0.70
CA GLY A 193 -12.78 6.57 1.23
C GLY A 193 -12.13 5.65 0.21
N ILE A 194 -12.56 5.72 -1.07
CA ILE A 194 -11.94 4.97 -2.17
C ILE A 194 -10.50 5.40 -2.38
N GLY A 195 -10.21 6.70 -2.35
CA GLY A 195 -8.85 7.23 -2.45
C GLY A 195 -7.94 6.72 -1.33
N SER A 196 -8.44 6.74 -0.08
CA SER A 196 -7.71 6.18 1.06
C SER A 196 -7.47 4.68 0.91
N LEU A 197 -8.50 3.92 0.52
CA LEU A 197 -8.39 2.48 0.29
C LEU A 197 -7.38 2.18 -0.82
N ALA A 198 -7.38 2.95 -1.90
CA ALA A 198 -6.45 2.78 -3.01
C ALA A 198 -4.99 2.94 -2.56
N ILE A 199 -4.68 3.94 -1.73
CA ILE A 199 -3.33 4.13 -1.19
C ILE A 199 -2.93 2.93 -0.33
N PHE A 200 -3.77 2.55 0.64
CA PHE A 200 -3.47 1.42 1.53
C PHE A 200 -3.26 0.12 0.74
N THR A 201 -4.11 -0.14 -0.25
CA THR A 201 -4.02 -1.36 -1.06
C THR A 201 -2.77 -1.36 -1.94
N PHE A 202 -2.49 -0.23 -2.60
CA PHE A 202 -1.30 -0.13 -3.44
C PHE A 202 -0.02 -0.34 -2.63
N ILE A 203 0.13 0.36 -1.50
CA ILE A 203 1.29 0.22 -0.61
C ILE A 203 1.41 -1.21 -0.08
N SER A 204 0.30 -1.81 0.35
CA SER A 204 0.29 -3.20 0.85
C SER A 204 0.70 -4.21 -0.21
N SER A 205 0.17 -4.06 -1.44
CA SER A 205 0.48 -4.95 -2.56
C SER A 205 1.90 -4.75 -3.09
N TRP A 206 2.38 -3.50 -3.17
CA TRP A 206 3.74 -3.18 -3.58
C TRP A 206 4.80 -3.77 -2.65
N ASN A 207 4.54 -3.74 -1.34
CA ASN A 207 5.44 -4.26 -0.31
C ASN A 207 5.22 -5.74 0.04
N ASP A 208 4.35 -6.44 -0.67
CA ASP A 208 4.01 -7.83 -0.36
C ASP A 208 5.13 -8.79 -0.76
N TYR A 209 6.12 -8.90 0.09
CA TYR A 209 7.27 -9.78 -0.10
C TYR A 209 6.92 -11.26 0.09
N PHE A 210 6.18 -11.60 1.17
CA PHE A 210 5.96 -13.00 1.56
C PHE A 210 5.06 -13.76 0.59
N SER A 211 3.95 -13.18 0.14
CA SER A 211 3.11 -13.84 -0.87
C SER A 211 3.86 -14.03 -2.18
N GLN A 212 4.65 -13.04 -2.57
CA GLN A 212 5.48 -13.12 -3.77
C GLN A 212 6.52 -14.23 -3.66
N LEU A 213 7.23 -14.32 -2.52
CA LEU A 213 8.23 -15.37 -2.26
C LEU A 213 7.65 -16.78 -2.32
N ILE A 214 6.41 -16.96 -1.82
CA ILE A 214 5.76 -18.27 -1.70
C ILE A 214 5.09 -18.71 -3.00
N PHE A 215 4.53 -17.75 -3.78
CA PHE A 215 3.71 -18.07 -4.96
C PHE A 215 4.45 -17.94 -6.29
N THR A 216 5.72 -17.48 -6.28
CA THR A 216 6.53 -17.37 -7.51
C THR A 216 7.74 -18.27 -7.49
N ASN A 217 8.00 -18.96 -8.60
CA ASN A 217 9.16 -19.83 -8.77
C ASN A 217 10.14 -19.28 -9.82
N SER A 218 9.64 -18.67 -10.89
CA SER A 218 10.48 -18.16 -11.97
C SER A 218 11.01 -16.76 -11.68
N GLU A 219 12.21 -16.48 -12.19
CA GLU A 219 12.85 -15.18 -12.07
C GLU A 219 12.02 -14.07 -12.74
N VAL A 220 11.33 -14.38 -13.83
CA VAL A 220 10.55 -13.40 -14.61
C VAL A 220 9.26 -12.99 -13.91
N MET A 221 8.72 -13.81 -13.00
CA MET A 221 7.48 -13.51 -12.27
C MET A 221 7.71 -12.74 -10.97
N LYS A 222 8.96 -12.57 -10.54
CA LYS A 222 9.26 -11.81 -9.32
C LYS A 222 8.81 -10.35 -9.44
N THR A 223 8.47 -9.79 -8.30
CA THR A 223 8.29 -8.33 -8.14
C THR A 223 9.61 -7.66 -7.81
N LEU A 224 9.67 -6.34 -7.93
CA LEU A 224 10.90 -5.59 -7.66
C LEU A 224 11.44 -5.81 -6.24
N PRO A 225 10.64 -5.73 -5.15
CA PRO A 225 11.15 -6.01 -3.81
C PRO A 225 11.74 -7.41 -3.66
N LEU A 226 11.07 -8.44 -4.20
CA LEU A 226 11.54 -9.82 -4.15
C LEU A 226 12.80 -10.02 -5.01
N GLY A 227 12.81 -9.45 -6.21
CA GLY A 227 13.94 -9.55 -7.14
C GLY A 227 15.20 -8.91 -6.58
N VAL A 228 15.09 -7.69 -6.03
CA VAL A 228 16.22 -6.99 -5.39
C VAL A 228 16.75 -7.78 -4.19
N ALA A 229 15.88 -8.30 -3.33
CA ALA A 229 16.29 -9.14 -2.20
C ALA A 229 17.00 -10.43 -2.69
N SER A 230 16.52 -11.05 -3.77
CA SER A 230 17.14 -12.23 -4.35
C SER A 230 18.52 -11.93 -4.95
N MET A 231 18.72 -10.77 -5.58
CA MET A 231 20.04 -10.35 -6.09
C MET A 231 21.03 -10.19 -4.95
N ALA A 232 20.60 -9.53 -3.86
CA ALA A 232 21.46 -9.32 -2.70
C ALA A 232 21.89 -10.63 -2.01
N GLN A 233 21.05 -11.68 -2.06
CA GLN A 233 21.34 -13.00 -1.48
C GLN A 233 22.24 -13.87 -2.37
N ARG A 234 22.29 -13.62 -3.68
CA ARG A 234 23.09 -14.40 -4.64
C ARG A 234 24.59 -14.08 -4.62
N ALA A 235 24.99 -12.98 -4.03
CA ALA A 235 26.41 -12.70 -3.81
C ALA A 235 26.98 -13.74 -2.85
N GLU A 236 27.58 -14.80 -3.41
CA GLU A 236 27.97 -16.04 -2.73
C GLU A 236 28.90 -15.86 -1.51
N PHE A 237 29.52 -14.68 -1.32
CA PHE A 237 30.46 -14.43 -0.24
C PHE A 237 30.30 -13.11 0.51
N SER A 238 29.50 -12.16 0.01
CA SER A 238 29.17 -10.91 0.74
C SER A 238 27.92 -10.24 0.16
N LEU A 239 27.02 -9.80 1.04
CA LEU A 239 25.89 -8.95 0.65
C LEU A 239 26.43 -7.67 -0.01
N ASN A 240 26.05 -7.41 -1.26
CA ASN A 240 26.36 -6.12 -1.89
C ASN A 240 25.41 -5.04 -1.38
N TYR A 241 25.80 -4.35 -0.31
CA TYR A 241 24.99 -3.31 0.32
C TYR A 241 24.73 -2.12 -0.60
N GLY A 242 25.70 -1.73 -1.45
CA GLY A 242 25.51 -0.67 -2.44
C GLY A 242 24.41 -0.99 -3.44
N LEU A 243 24.41 -2.22 -3.97
CA LEU A 243 23.37 -2.73 -4.88
C LEU A 243 22.01 -2.83 -4.19
N LEU A 244 21.98 -3.35 -2.94
CA LEU A 244 20.77 -3.47 -2.14
C LEU A 244 20.14 -2.08 -1.87
N MET A 245 20.98 -1.10 -1.51
CA MET A 245 20.54 0.29 -1.29
C MET A 245 20.06 0.94 -2.60
N ALA A 246 20.69 0.69 -3.73
CA ALA A 246 20.22 1.16 -5.03
C ALA A 246 18.85 0.54 -5.40
N GLY A 247 18.66 -0.75 -5.12
CA GLY A 247 17.39 -1.44 -5.30
C GLY A 247 16.31 -0.91 -4.38
N ALA A 248 16.62 -0.68 -3.11
CA ALA A 248 15.69 -0.11 -2.14
C ALA A 248 15.30 1.34 -2.50
N ALA A 249 16.27 2.16 -2.96
CA ALA A 249 16.00 3.51 -3.47
C ALA A 249 15.05 3.47 -4.68
N LEU A 250 15.31 2.60 -5.65
CA LEU A 250 14.44 2.41 -6.81
C LEU A 250 13.04 1.95 -6.41
N ALA A 251 12.92 1.00 -5.48
CA ALA A 251 11.65 0.48 -5.00
C ALA A 251 10.85 1.51 -4.19
N SER A 252 11.49 2.48 -3.55
CA SER A 252 10.81 3.52 -2.76
C SER A 252 10.17 4.61 -3.63
N LEU A 253 10.68 4.88 -4.83
CA LEU A 253 10.22 5.97 -5.69
C LEU A 253 8.73 5.90 -6.05
N PRO A 254 8.16 4.76 -6.52
CA PRO A 254 6.74 4.69 -6.85
C PRO A 254 5.84 4.89 -5.63
N MET A 255 6.27 4.41 -4.45
CA MET A 255 5.51 4.61 -3.21
C MET A 255 5.45 6.08 -2.81
N ILE A 256 6.59 6.79 -2.90
CA ILE A 256 6.65 8.22 -2.62
C ILE A 256 5.76 8.98 -3.59
N LEU A 257 5.82 8.67 -4.89
CA LEU A 257 4.98 9.30 -5.91
C LEU A 257 3.49 9.08 -5.65
N VAL A 258 3.08 7.83 -5.40
CA VAL A 258 1.68 7.50 -5.08
C VAL A 258 1.22 8.23 -3.81
N PHE A 259 2.04 8.26 -2.76
CA PHE A 259 1.70 8.99 -1.55
C PHE A 259 1.53 10.50 -1.82
N LEU A 260 2.47 11.14 -2.51
CA LEU A 260 2.39 12.57 -2.82
C LEU A 260 1.18 12.93 -3.69
N MET A 261 0.81 12.06 -4.63
CA MET A 261 -0.37 12.27 -5.49
C MET A 261 -1.69 12.18 -4.73
N PHE A 262 -1.77 11.30 -3.72
CA PHE A 262 -3.02 10.97 -3.04
C PHE A 262 -3.07 11.39 -1.56
N GLN A 263 -2.06 12.09 -1.01
CA GLN A 263 -1.96 12.46 0.41
C GLN A 263 -3.19 13.22 0.94
N SER A 264 -3.86 14.03 0.12
CA SER A 264 -5.07 14.74 0.50
C SER A 264 -6.25 13.80 0.82
N TYR A 265 -6.38 12.68 0.10
CA TYR A 265 -7.38 11.66 0.38
C TYR A 265 -7.04 10.87 1.65
N PHE A 266 -5.74 10.62 1.88
CA PHE A 266 -5.26 9.95 3.09
C PHE A 266 -5.63 10.71 4.36
N THR A 267 -5.35 12.03 4.39
CA THR A 267 -5.68 12.87 5.55
C THR A 267 -7.18 12.94 5.81
N GLN A 268 -8.01 13.03 4.76
CA GLN A 268 -9.47 13.01 4.89
C GLN A 268 -10.00 11.66 5.41
N GLY A 269 -9.43 10.55 4.94
CA GLY A 269 -9.83 9.21 5.35
C GLY A 269 -9.53 8.90 6.81
N VAL A 270 -8.36 9.31 7.30
CA VAL A 270 -7.93 9.10 8.69
C VAL A 270 -8.72 10.01 9.65
N THR A 271 -8.97 11.27 9.28
CA THR A 271 -9.67 12.22 10.15
C THR A 271 -11.16 11.93 10.29
N MET A 272 -11.85 11.44 9.25
CA MET A 272 -13.25 11.07 9.36
C MET A 272 -13.50 9.90 10.33
N GLY A 273 -12.53 9.00 10.47
CA GLY A 273 -12.58 7.94 11.50
C GLY A 273 -12.41 8.45 12.94
N ALA A 274 -11.66 9.55 13.11
CA ALA A 274 -11.31 10.08 14.43
C ALA A 274 -12.36 11.06 15.00
N VAL A 275 -13.13 11.75 14.16
CA VAL A 275 -14.04 12.84 14.61
C VAL A 275 -15.43 12.35 15.03
N LYS A 276 -15.82 11.11 14.76
CA LYS A 276 -17.14 10.56 15.16
C LYS A 276 -17.33 10.25 16.65
N GLY A 277 -16.41 10.63 17.53
CA GLY A 277 -16.46 10.35 18.98
C GLY A 277 -16.88 11.52 19.87
N TRP A 278 -17.26 12.68 19.35
CA TRP A 278 -17.46 13.91 20.16
C TRP A 278 -18.79 14.65 19.92
N TRP A 279 -19.86 13.98 19.47
CA TRP A 279 -21.22 14.54 19.50
C TRP A 279 -22.24 13.48 19.85
#